data_4dca77d2038aa27f619bcb20d0eb3480
#
_entry.id   4dca77d2038aa27f619bcb20d0eb3480
#
_cell.length_a   1.000
_cell.length_b   1.000
_cell.length_c   1.000
_cell.angle_alpha   90.00
_cell.angle_beta   90.00
_cell.angle_gamma   90.00
#
_symmetry.space_group_name_H-M   'P 1'
#
loop_
_entity.id
_entity.type
_entity.pdbx_description
1 polymer ?
#
loop_
_entity_poly.entity_id
_entity_poly.type
_entity_poly.pdbx_seq_one_letter_code
_entity_poly.pdbx_strand_id
1 'polypeptide(L)'
;MAVKRNDRLAPPLMYAFRAAHGKRDAKQQLDLRDEAGERVIAARRVTTRSPISESGLRREVTFDLLDLLNTTNLDAAIDLSDAPEARRSILNFGFPDLTSRTIDENRLTEIAEEIQVALSYFEPRLDKGSIKAWRDTNVAAEDLKLRFLVKADLRTQPVSVPVEFVAEVELDSGKIKIDRL
;
A
#
# COMPACT_ATOMS: atom_id res chain seq x y z
N MET A 1 -11.42 -27.76 -25.07
CA MET A 1 -12.03 -26.89 -24.05
C MET A 1 -10.90 -26.31 -23.21
N ALA A 2 -10.62 -25.01 -23.33
CA ALA A 2 -9.56 -24.34 -22.54
C ALA A 2 -10.10 -24.12 -21.12
N VAL A 3 -9.48 -24.75 -20.15
CA VAL A 3 -9.71 -24.48 -18.72
C VAL A 3 -9.32 -23.02 -18.47
N LYS A 4 -10.29 -22.16 -18.20
CA LYS A 4 -10.03 -20.83 -17.67
C LYS A 4 -9.23 -21.02 -16.36
N ARG A 5 -7.91 -20.81 -16.42
CA ARG A 5 -7.08 -20.61 -15.23
C ARG A 5 -7.64 -19.38 -14.56
N ASN A 6 -8.42 -19.57 -13.50
CA ASN A 6 -8.79 -18.50 -12.60
C ASN A 6 -7.47 -17.98 -12.01
N ASP A 7 -7.08 -16.78 -12.41
CA ASP A 7 -5.94 -16.05 -11.84
C ASP A 7 -6.30 -15.67 -10.41
N ARG A 8 -6.06 -16.61 -9.49
CA ARG A 8 -6.41 -16.48 -8.08
C ARG A 8 -5.18 -15.96 -7.37
N LEU A 9 -5.22 -14.67 -7.03
CA LEU A 9 -4.14 -14.01 -6.30
C LEU A 9 -4.17 -14.43 -4.84
N ALA A 10 -2.97 -14.57 -4.24
CA ALA A 10 -2.86 -14.86 -2.80
C ALA A 10 -3.18 -13.58 -2.00
N PRO A 11 -4.12 -13.64 -1.04
CA PRO A 11 -4.45 -12.48 -0.24
C PRO A 11 -3.29 -12.12 0.72
N PRO A 12 -3.07 -10.83 1.01
CA PRO A 12 -2.15 -10.41 2.06
C PRO A 12 -2.65 -10.88 3.43
N LEU A 13 -1.72 -11.09 4.36
CA LEU A 13 -2.06 -11.59 5.70
C LEU A 13 -3.10 -10.72 6.42
N MET A 14 -2.95 -9.40 6.32
CA MET A 14 -3.85 -8.44 6.97
C MET A 14 -5.28 -8.48 6.41
N TYR A 15 -5.47 -8.95 5.18
CA TYR A 15 -6.80 -9.11 4.60
C TYR A 15 -7.71 -10.01 5.46
N ALA A 16 -7.17 -11.09 6.04
CA ALA A 16 -7.95 -11.98 6.88
C ALA A 16 -8.50 -11.28 8.13
N PHE A 17 -7.69 -10.40 8.74
CA PHE A 17 -8.09 -9.62 9.92
C PHE A 17 -9.07 -8.51 9.56
N ARG A 18 -8.81 -7.77 8.49
CA ARG A 18 -9.72 -6.72 8.00
C ARG A 18 -11.07 -7.29 7.55
N ALA A 19 -11.08 -8.43 6.86
CA ALA A 19 -12.30 -9.11 6.45
C ALA A 19 -13.14 -9.58 7.64
N ALA A 20 -12.49 -10.11 8.68
CA ALA A 20 -13.17 -10.50 9.92
C ALA A 20 -13.75 -9.29 10.66
N HIS A 21 -12.98 -8.20 10.76
CA HIS A 21 -13.43 -6.96 11.38
C HIS A 21 -14.60 -6.32 10.60
N GLY A 22 -14.51 -6.26 9.27
CA GLY A 22 -15.58 -5.69 8.43
C GLY A 22 -16.90 -6.45 8.53
N LYS A 23 -16.85 -7.76 8.73
CA LYS A 23 -18.03 -8.59 8.97
C LYS A 23 -18.57 -8.48 10.40
N ARG A 24 -17.88 -7.80 11.31
CA ARG A 24 -18.17 -7.68 12.75
C ARG A 24 -18.41 -9.01 13.45
N ASP A 25 -17.84 -10.09 12.91
CA ASP A 25 -18.05 -11.43 13.42
C ASP A 25 -16.73 -12.23 13.44
N ALA A 26 -16.01 -12.09 14.55
CA ALA A 26 -14.81 -12.88 14.82
C ALA A 26 -15.12 -14.37 15.08
N LYS A 27 -16.38 -14.72 15.30
CA LYS A 27 -16.86 -16.07 15.64
C LYS A 27 -17.61 -16.75 14.50
N GLN A 28 -17.79 -16.10 13.35
CA GLN A 28 -18.50 -16.70 12.23
C GLN A 28 -17.87 -18.04 11.86
N GLN A 29 -18.58 -19.10 12.13
CA GLN A 29 -18.25 -20.41 11.61
C GLN A 29 -18.60 -20.39 10.12
N LEU A 30 -17.59 -20.30 9.28
CA LEU A 30 -17.76 -20.50 7.86
C LEU A 30 -18.12 -21.97 7.65
N ASP A 31 -19.39 -22.23 7.37
CA ASP A 31 -19.87 -23.54 6.93
C ASP A 31 -19.54 -23.67 5.42
N LEU A 32 -18.25 -23.84 5.14
CA LEU A 32 -17.76 -24.10 3.80
C LEU A 32 -17.88 -25.59 3.53
N ARG A 33 -18.61 -25.92 2.47
CA ARG A 33 -18.72 -27.28 1.97
C ARG A 33 -17.88 -27.39 0.70
N ASP A 34 -17.22 -28.53 0.54
CA ASP A 34 -16.51 -28.84 -0.70
C ASP A 34 -17.49 -29.29 -1.81
N GLU A 35 -16.97 -29.58 -3.00
CA GLU A 35 -17.76 -30.03 -4.13
C GLU A 35 -18.51 -31.36 -3.87
N ALA A 36 -18.08 -32.13 -2.85
CA ALA A 36 -18.72 -33.35 -2.39
C ALA A 36 -19.77 -33.11 -1.28
N GLY A 37 -19.96 -31.86 -0.85
CA GLY A 37 -20.90 -31.47 0.18
C GLY A 37 -20.40 -31.71 1.61
N GLU A 38 -19.14 -32.12 1.79
CA GLU A 38 -18.54 -32.33 3.10
C GLU A 38 -18.08 -31.03 3.75
N ARG A 39 -18.20 -30.96 5.09
CA ARG A 39 -17.82 -29.79 5.86
C ARG A 39 -16.30 -29.62 5.91
N VAL A 40 -15.78 -28.51 5.39
CA VAL A 40 -14.35 -28.19 5.46
C VAL A 40 -14.00 -27.74 6.87
N ILE A 41 -13.44 -28.63 7.68
CA ILE A 41 -13.09 -28.39 9.10
C ILE A 41 -12.00 -27.30 9.26
N ALA A 42 -11.27 -26.98 8.19
CA ALA A 42 -10.17 -26.01 8.20
C ALA A 42 -10.61 -24.57 7.84
N ALA A 43 -11.83 -24.16 8.21
CA ALA A 43 -12.43 -22.87 7.80
C ALA A 43 -11.54 -21.64 8.07
N ARG A 44 -10.78 -21.61 9.16
CA ARG A 44 -9.80 -20.53 9.42
C ARG A 44 -8.62 -20.53 8.45
N ARG A 45 -8.18 -21.70 7.99
CA ARG A 45 -7.08 -21.81 7.01
C ARG A 45 -7.56 -21.51 5.59
N VAL A 46 -8.83 -21.72 5.30
CA VAL A 46 -9.42 -21.46 3.99
C VAL A 46 -9.62 -19.97 3.78
N THR A 47 -10.03 -19.20 4.79
CA THR A 47 -10.21 -17.75 4.68
C THR A 47 -8.89 -17.03 4.40
N THR A 48 -7.78 -17.49 4.99
CA THR A 48 -6.42 -16.97 4.74
C THR A 48 -5.87 -17.38 3.36
N ARG A 49 -6.44 -18.42 2.76
CA ARG A 49 -6.04 -18.96 1.45
C ARG A 49 -7.07 -18.72 0.35
N SER A 50 -8.22 -18.14 0.70
CA SER A 50 -9.22 -17.78 -0.32
C SER A 50 -8.61 -16.77 -1.28
N PRO A 51 -8.67 -17.03 -2.57
CA PRO A 51 -8.11 -16.13 -3.56
C PRO A 51 -8.81 -14.77 -3.48
N ILE A 52 -8.03 -13.72 -3.62
CA ILE A 52 -8.51 -12.35 -3.70
C ILE A 52 -8.60 -11.94 -5.17
N SER A 53 -9.60 -11.13 -5.51
CA SER A 53 -9.65 -10.51 -6.83
C SER A 53 -8.58 -9.42 -6.96
N GLU A 54 -8.19 -9.09 -8.19
CA GLU A 54 -7.25 -8.00 -8.44
C GLU A 54 -7.74 -6.68 -7.82
N SER A 55 -9.02 -6.34 -7.98
CA SER A 55 -9.62 -5.15 -7.38
C SER A 55 -9.59 -5.19 -5.84
N GLY A 56 -9.78 -6.36 -5.25
CA GLY A 56 -9.64 -6.55 -3.81
C GLY A 56 -8.20 -6.34 -3.34
N LEU A 57 -7.23 -6.89 -4.08
CA LEU A 57 -5.81 -6.72 -3.76
C LEU A 57 -5.37 -5.27 -3.89
N ARG A 58 -5.77 -4.56 -4.95
CA ARG A 58 -5.51 -3.12 -5.12
C ARG A 58 -6.04 -2.32 -3.94
N ARG A 59 -7.27 -2.59 -3.50
CA ARG A 59 -7.86 -1.93 -2.33
C ARG A 59 -7.07 -2.17 -1.04
N GLU A 60 -6.61 -3.40 -0.80
CA GLU A 60 -5.77 -3.71 0.38
C GLU A 60 -4.42 -2.97 0.32
N VAL A 61 -3.82 -2.89 -0.87
CA VAL A 61 -2.59 -2.10 -1.07
C VAL A 61 -2.86 -0.62 -0.81
N THR A 62 -3.98 -0.07 -1.30
CA THR A 62 -4.36 1.33 -1.04
C THR A 62 -4.45 1.63 0.45
N PHE A 63 -5.08 0.75 1.24
CA PHE A 63 -5.17 0.94 2.70
C PHE A 63 -3.78 0.99 3.35
N ASP A 64 -2.92 0.04 3.01
CA ASP A 64 -1.57 -0.02 3.59
C ASP A 64 -0.71 1.17 3.16
N LEU A 65 -0.87 1.65 1.91
CA LEU A 65 -0.19 2.85 1.42
C LEU A 65 -0.69 4.13 2.11
N LEU A 66 -2.00 4.24 2.37
CA LEU A 66 -2.57 5.36 3.13
C LEU A 66 -2.02 5.38 4.56
N ASP A 67 -1.94 4.23 5.20
CA ASP A 67 -1.36 4.10 6.54
C ASP A 67 0.12 4.48 6.53
N LEU A 68 0.90 4.01 5.55
CA LEU A 68 2.32 4.32 5.40
C LEU A 68 2.55 5.82 5.19
N LEU A 69 1.88 6.42 4.23
CA LEU A 69 2.14 7.80 3.82
C LEU A 69 1.56 8.85 4.80
N ASN A 70 0.60 8.45 5.66
CA ASN A 70 0.03 9.33 6.70
C ASN A 70 0.58 9.06 8.11
N THR A 71 1.53 8.15 8.26
CA THR A 71 2.24 7.94 9.52
C THR A 71 3.55 8.71 9.49
N THR A 72 3.78 9.59 10.45
CA THR A 72 5.06 10.29 10.56
C THR A 72 6.14 9.33 11.02
N ASN A 73 7.26 9.27 10.29
CA ASN A 73 8.35 8.36 10.58
C ASN A 73 9.18 8.83 11.80
N LEU A 74 9.96 7.93 12.39
CA LEU A 74 10.78 8.21 13.57
C LEU A 74 11.91 9.21 13.27
N ASP A 75 12.48 9.16 12.06
CA ASP A 75 13.57 10.04 11.59
C ASP A 75 13.14 11.53 11.57
N ALA A 76 11.83 11.81 11.52
CA ALA A 76 11.30 13.17 11.66
C ALA A 76 11.39 13.72 13.10
N ALA A 77 11.46 12.87 14.11
CA ALA A 77 11.52 13.24 15.51
C ALA A 77 12.90 13.05 16.15
N ILE A 78 13.67 12.06 15.65
CA ILE A 78 14.97 11.67 16.19
C ILE A 78 15.92 11.46 15.01
N ASP A 79 17.08 12.13 15.03
CA ASP A 79 18.11 11.90 14.00
C ASP A 79 18.60 10.44 14.02
N LEU A 80 18.38 9.73 12.94
CA LEU A 80 18.80 8.35 12.74
C LEU A 80 20.03 8.22 11.81
N SER A 81 20.79 9.30 11.62
CA SER A 81 22.00 9.29 10.75
C SER A 81 23.02 8.26 11.20
N ASP A 82 23.20 8.09 12.52
CA ASP A 82 24.13 7.14 13.12
C ASP A 82 23.53 5.72 13.26
N ALA A 83 22.27 5.51 12.89
CA ALA A 83 21.56 4.25 13.03
C ALA A 83 20.91 3.79 11.70
N PRO A 84 21.70 3.51 10.64
CA PRO A 84 21.17 3.22 9.31
C PRO A 84 20.26 1.98 9.26
N GLU A 85 20.49 1.00 10.13
CA GLU A 85 19.62 -0.19 10.21
C GLU A 85 18.27 0.13 10.84
N ALA A 86 18.23 0.99 11.88
CA ALA A 86 16.97 1.47 12.45
C ALA A 86 16.19 2.29 11.43
N ARG A 87 16.86 3.14 10.66
CA ARG A 87 16.27 3.96 9.61
C ARG A 87 15.56 3.16 8.52
N ARG A 88 16.06 1.94 8.22
CA ARG A 88 15.50 1.01 7.23
C ARG A 88 14.54 -0.02 7.82
N SER A 89 14.38 -0.03 9.12
CA SER A 89 13.55 -1.00 9.83
C SER A 89 12.12 -0.50 10.03
N ILE A 90 11.25 -1.40 10.48
CA ILE A 90 9.86 -1.09 10.86
C ILE A 90 9.76 -0.03 11.98
N LEU A 91 10.83 0.22 12.72
CA LEU A 91 10.88 1.28 13.73
C LEU A 91 10.73 2.67 13.10
N ASN A 92 11.17 2.83 11.86
CA ASN A 92 11.06 4.05 11.09
C ASN A 92 9.91 3.98 10.06
N PHE A 93 8.90 3.14 10.29
CA PHE A 93 7.74 3.04 9.41
C PHE A 93 7.03 4.39 9.31
N GLY A 94 6.76 4.84 8.09
CA GLY A 94 6.07 6.10 7.85
C GLY A 94 6.73 6.95 6.79
N PHE A 95 6.25 8.18 6.70
CA PHE A 95 6.69 9.20 5.75
C PHE A 95 7.17 10.45 6.51
N PRO A 96 8.14 11.21 5.99
CA PRO A 96 8.59 12.43 6.64
C PRO A 96 7.47 13.46 6.82
N ASP A 97 7.54 14.25 7.90
CA ASP A 97 6.62 15.36 8.10
C ASP A 97 6.84 16.46 7.04
N LEU A 98 5.79 16.74 6.28
CA LEU A 98 5.81 17.74 5.21
C LEU A 98 5.35 19.13 5.69
N THR A 99 4.66 19.22 6.83
CA THR A 99 4.06 20.48 7.31
C THR A 99 5.09 21.48 7.79
N SER A 100 6.24 21.01 8.25
CA SER A 100 7.35 21.85 8.75
C SER A 100 8.30 22.33 7.66
N ARG A 101 8.06 21.96 6.39
CA ARG A 101 9.01 22.20 5.29
C ARG A 101 8.58 23.36 4.40
N THR A 102 9.55 24.22 4.05
CA THR A 102 9.37 25.19 2.95
C THR A 102 9.40 24.45 1.62
N ILE A 103 8.38 24.65 0.80
CA ILE A 103 8.22 23.95 -0.48
C ILE A 103 8.74 24.82 -1.60
N ASP A 104 9.88 24.46 -2.14
CA ASP A 104 10.46 24.98 -3.39
C ASP A 104 10.56 23.87 -4.45
N GLU A 105 10.98 24.19 -5.67
CA GLU A 105 11.06 23.20 -6.76
C GLU A 105 12.01 22.04 -6.46
N ASN A 106 13.10 22.28 -5.76
CA ASN A 106 14.05 21.22 -5.37
C ASN A 106 13.40 20.25 -4.40
N ARG A 107 12.68 20.80 -3.41
CA ARG A 107 11.92 20.00 -2.41
C ARG A 107 10.85 19.14 -3.05
N LEU A 108 10.21 19.59 -4.12
CA LEU A 108 9.22 18.80 -4.84
C LEU A 108 9.83 17.52 -5.46
N THR A 109 11.06 17.63 -5.97
CA THR A 109 11.80 16.46 -6.47
C THR A 109 12.19 15.53 -5.31
N GLU A 110 12.69 16.09 -4.21
CA GLU A 110 13.03 15.32 -3.00
C GLU A 110 11.82 14.55 -2.44
N ILE A 111 10.62 15.16 -2.40
CA ILE A 111 9.39 14.47 -1.95
C ILE A 111 9.08 13.27 -2.85
N ALA A 112 9.23 13.38 -4.17
CA ALA A 112 9.03 12.26 -5.08
C ALA A 112 10.02 11.11 -4.81
N GLU A 113 11.29 11.44 -4.54
CA GLU A 113 12.32 10.45 -4.16
C GLU A 113 12.02 9.83 -2.79
N GLU A 114 11.58 10.62 -1.81
CA GLU A 114 11.17 10.13 -0.48
C GLU A 114 9.99 9.15 -0.59
N ILE A 115 9.00 9.41 -1.47
CA ILE A 115 7.91 8.47 -1.76
C ILE A 115 8.47 7.14 -2.29
N GLN A 116 9.39 7.17 -3.27
CA GLN A 116 10.00 5.96 -3.81
C GLN A 116 10.77 5.18 -2.74
N VAL A 117 11.53 5.87 -1.89
CA VAL A 117 12.29 5.27 -0.80
C VAL A 117 11.37 4.61 0.22
N ALA A 118 10.34 5.32 0.70
CA ALA A 118 9.37 4.79 1.65
C ALA A 118 8.68 3.53 1.11
N LEU A 119 8.19 3.58 -0.13
CA LEU A 119 7.57 2.43 -0.79
C LEU A 119 8.54 1.25 -0.93
N SER A 120 9.80 1.51 -1.27
CA SER A 120 10.82 0.46 -1.44
C SER A 120 11.16 -0.27 -0.15
N TYR A 121 11.07 0.41 1.00
CA TYR A 121 11.36 -0.17 2.31
C TYR A 121 10.14 -0.84 2.95
N PHE A 122 8.99 -0.20 2.86
CA PHE A 122 7.84 -0.56 3.69
C PHE A 122 6.71 -1.25 2.92
N GLU A 123 6.74 -1.27 1.56
CA GLU A 123 5.76 -2.00 0.76
C GLU A 123 6.40 -3.17 -0.01
N PRO A 124 6.58 -4.33 0.64
CA PRO A 124 7.29 -5.47 0.05
C PRO A 124 6.55 -6.13 -1.13
N ARG A 125 5.26 -5.83 -1.33
CA ARG A 125 4.47 -6.36 -2.45
C ARG A 125 4.79 -5.65 -3.76
N LEU A 126 5.34 -4.44 -3.71
CA LEU A 126 5.80 -3.73 -4.90
C LEU A 126 7.19 -4.24 -5.31
N ASP A 127 7.43 -4.29 -6.61
CA ASP A 127 8.77 -4.54 -7.12
C ASP A 127 9.62 -3.28 -7.00
N LYS A 128 10.66 -3.34 -6.15
CA LYS A 128 11.51 -2.18 -5.84
C LYS A 128 12.11 -1.51 -7.08
N GLY A 129 12.45 -2.31 -8.09
CA GLY A 129 13.04 -1.81 -9.34
C GLY A 129 12.04 -1.12 -10.26
N SER A 130 10.75 -1.36 -10.07
CA SER A 130 9.68 -0.78 -10.88
C SER A 130 9.11 0.51 -10.31
N ILE A 131 9.37 0.81 -9.02
CA ILE A 131 8.81 1.99 -8.35
C ILE A 131 9.39 3.27 -8.96
N LYS A 132 8.50 4.10 -9.47
CA LYS A 132 8.82 5.44 -9.99
C LYS A 132 7.79 6.43 -9.49
N ALA A 133 8.24 7.56 -8.95
CA ALA A 133 7.38 8.66 -8.55
C ALA A 133 7.90 9.96 -9.16
N TRP A 134 6.99 10.83 -9.60
CA TRP A 134 7.32 12.15 -10.11
C TRP A 134 6.14 13.09 -9.89
N ARG A 135 6.43 14.39 -9.87
CA ARG A 135 5.40 15.41 -9.72
C ARG A 135 4.49 15.45 -10.95
N ASP A 136 3.19 15.56 -10.74
CA ASP A 136 2.24 15.93 -11.79
C ASP A 136 2.21 17.46 -11.94
N THR A 137 2.77 17.95 -13.03
CA THR A 137 2.85 19.40 -13.36
C THR A 137 1.57 19.95 -13.98
N ASN A 138 0.59 19.09 -14.29
CA ASN A 138 -0.65 19.54 -14.95
C ASN A 138 -1.66 20.14 -13.95
N VAL A 139 -1.36 20.14 -12.66
CA VAL A 139 -2.23 20.71 -11.61
C VAL A 139 -1.73 22.12 -11.30
N ALA A 140 -2.64 23.11 -11.41
CA ALA A 140 -2.35 24.48 -11.01
C ALA A 140 -1.99 24.54 -9.51
N ALA A 141 -0.95 25.29 -9.17
CA ALA A 141 -0.46 25.43 -7.79
C ALA A 141 -1.42 26.24 -6.87
N GLU A 142 -2.58 26.64 -7.39
CA GLU A 142 -3.55 27.51 -6.70
C GLU A 142 -4.30 26.81 -5.56
N ASP A 143 -4.31 25.45 -5.51
CA ASP A 143 -5.13 24.70 -4.57
C ASP A 143 -4.40 24.24 -3.30
N LEU A 144 -3.19 24.74 -3.00
CA LEU A 144 -2.37 24.27 -1.87
C LEU A 144 -2.20 22.74 -1.83
N LYS A 145 -2.21 22.11 -3.00
CA LYS A 145 -2.11 20.67 -3.18
C LYS A 145 -0.99 20.32 -4.15
N LEU A 146 -0.27 19.29 -3.79
CA LEU A 146 0.74 18.69 -4.65
C LEU A 146 0.28 17.31 -5.08
N ARG A 147 0.48 16.99 -6.36
CA ARG A 147 0.18 15.65 -6.89
C ARG A 147 1.44 14.97 -7.38
N PHE A 148 1.59 13.73 -6.96
CA PHE A 148 2.66 12.85 -7.40
C PHE A 148 2.05 11.64 -8.09
N LEU A 149 2.50 11.38 -9.30
CA LEU A 149 2.19 10.16 -10.02
C LEU A 149 3.17 9.07 -9.59
N VAL A 150 2.64 7.93 -9.17
CA VAL A 150 3.45 6.78 -8.77
C VAL A 150 3.08 5.59 -9.64
N LYS A 151 4.10 4.95 -10.22
CA LYS A 151 3.97 3.69 -10.98
C LYS A 151 4.83 2.62 -10.33
N ALA A 152 4.30 1.42 -10.26
CA ALA A 152 5.02 0.26 -9.76
C ALA A 152 4.39 -1.03 -10.28
N ASP A 153 5.11 -2.14 -10.17
CA ASP A 153 4.59 -3.48 -10.43
C ASP A 153 4.31 -4.20 -9.11
N LEU A 154 3.06 -4.61 -8.93
CA LEU A 154 2.64 -5.40 -7.80
C LEU A 154 3.03 -6.86 -8.04
N ARG A 155 3.88 -7.41 -7.15
CA ARG A 155 4.32 -8.81 -7.22
C ARG A 155 3.17 -9.74 -6.90
N THR A 156 2.64 -10.40 -7.90
CA THR A 156 1.59 -11.38 -7.78
C THR A 156 1.96 -12.66 -8.53
N GLN A 157 1.31 -13.75 -8.21
CA GLN A 157 1.46 -15.00 -8.95
C GLN A 157 0.14 -15.28 -9.67
N PRO A 158 0.16 -15.65 -10.95
CA PRO A 158 1.32 -16.03 -11.76
C PRO A 158 2.03 -14.86 -12.46
N VAL A 159 1.47 -13.65 -12.50
CA VAL A 159 2.00 -12.51 -13.26
C VAL A 159 1.92 -11.24 -12.40
N SER A 160 2.97 -10.41 -12.46
CA SER A 160 2.94 -9.09 -11.81
C SER A 160 1.88 -8.19 -12.44
N VAL A 161 1.22 -7.39 -11.61
CA VAL A 161 0.15 -6.48 -12.03
C VAL A 161 0.68 -5.05 -11.96
N PRO A 162 0.71 -4.29 -13.07
CA PRO A 162 1.10 -2.89 -13.04
C PRO A 162 0.06 -2.08 -12.25
N VAL A 163 0.54 -1.23 -11.36
CA VAL A 163 -0.28 -0.31 -10.58
C VAL A 163 0.19 1.12 -10.81
N GLU A 164 -0.79 2.02 -10.91
CA GLU A 164 -0.55 3.45 -11.04
C GLU A 164 -1.51 4.16 -10.10
N PHE A 165 -1.00 5.08 -9.29
CA PHE A 165 -1.82 5.88 -8.40
C PHE A 165 -1.30 7.31 -8.29
N VAL A 166 -2.18 8.18 -7.84
CA VAL A 166 -1.88 9.58 -7.56
C VAL A 166 -1.84 9.78 -6.06
N ALA A 167 -0.71 10.23 -5.53
CA ALA A 167 -0.61 10.71 -4.17
C ALA A 167 -0.84 12.23 -4.17
N GLU A 168 -1.95 12.67 -3.61
CA GLU A 168 -2.28 14.08 -3.44
C GLU A 168 -1.92 14.51 -2.01
N VAL A 169 -0.98 15.44 -1.89
CA VAL A 169 -0.52 16.00 -0.62
C VAL A 169 -1.22 17.32 -0.38
N GLU A 170 -1.93 17.45 0.73
CA GLU A 170 -2.48 18.71 1.23
C GLU A 170 -1.39 19.45 2.01
N LEU A 171 -1.00 20.63 1.57
CA LEU A 171 0.15 21.37 2.14
C LEU A 171 -0.12 21.96 3.52
N ASP A 172 -1.36 22.25 3.82
CA ASP A 172 -1.80 22.82 5.10
C ASP A 172 -1.83 21.78 6.24
N SER A 173 -2.22 20.56 5.92
CA SER A 173 -2.38 19.46 6.88
C SER A 173 -1.28 18.40 6.79
N GLY A 174 -0.48 18.40 5.73
CA GLY A 174 0.47 17.33 5.41
C GLY A 174 -0.20 16.01 5.05
N LYS A 175 -1.53 15.98 4.96
CA LYS A 175 -2.30 14.76 4.72
C LYS A 175 -2.18 14.31 3.28
N ILE A 176 -1.96 13.01 3.11
CA ILE A 176 -1.84 12.39 1.80
C ILE A 176 -3.08 11.56 1.50
N LYS A 177 -3.69 11.81 0.34
CA LYS A 177 -4.78 11.03 -0.23
C LYS A 177 -4.25 10.23 -1.41
N ILE A 178 -4.80 9.04 -1.61
CA ILE A 178 -4.46 8.19 -2.75
C ILE A 178 -5.70 8.07 -3.63
N ASP A 179 -5.56 8.53 -4.87
CA ASP A 179 -6.55 8.38 -5.91
C ASP A 179 -6.05 7.38 -6.96
N ARG A 180 -6.91 6.45 -7.36
CA ARG A 180 -6.66 5.36 -8.31
C ARG A 180 -5.55 4.39 -7.90
N LEU A 181 -5.91 3.16 -7.77
CA LEU A 181 -5.02 1.98 -7.82
C LEU A 181 -5.59 0.97 -8.78
#